data_48f4e9c82237399e397c9ce10a2a7dc2
#
_entry.id   48f4e9c82237399e397c9ce10a2a7dc2
#
_cell.length_a   1.000
_cell.length_b   1.000
_cell.length_c   1.000
_cell.angle_alpha   90.00
_cell.angle_beta   90.00
_cell.angle_gamma   90.00
#
_symmetry.space_group_name_H-M   'P 1'
#
loop_
_entity.id
_entity.type
_entity.pdbx_description
1 polymer ?
#
loop_
_entity_poly.entity_id
_entity_poly.type
_entity_poly.pdbx_seq_one_letter_code
_entity_poly.pdbx_strand_id
1 'polypeptide(L)'
;MLAPHIRPLIALLKVIDDPSQDIYLAAAMLGPMFGFTEDDLVRLRARSRQVQAEPDKKPARISLYGALLLALEDSADDPFTEKVKDFYAHLTALRQMARSTPAEQLLEEIFASTGYLAALGVLENGARRREDARRFANFCATSGAGGISALVRAIDAAAQAGSTGQDTVPSGVHPGCVSIMTIHRSKGLQFPVVFVGDTA
;
A
#
# COMPACT_ATOMS: atom_id res chain seq x y z
N MET A 1 -9.04 -10.89 5.92
CA MET A 1 -8.97 -10.11 4.68
C MET A 1 -8.43 -8.72 5.02
N LEU A 2 -7.36 -8.27 4.37
CA LEU A 2 -6.80 -6.95 4.62
C LEU A 2 -7.80 -5.86 4.20
N ALA A 3 -7.95 -4.82 5.03
CA ALA A 3 -8.88 -3.73 4.77
C ALA A 3 -8.54 -3.00 3.45
N PRO A 4 -9.54 -2.61 2.64
CA PRO A 4 -9.31 -2.01 1.32
C PRO A 4 -8.39 -0.79 1.35
N HIS A 5 -8.49 0.03 2.40
CA HIS A 5 -7.67 1.23 2.58
C HIS A 5 -6.20 0.93 2.95
N ILE A 6 -5.83 -0.33 3.23
CA ILE A 6 -4.42 -0.73 3.44
C ILE A 6 -3.75 -1.17 2.12
N ARG A 7 -4.54 -1.53 1.10
CA ARG A 7 -4.01 -2.00 -0.19
C ARG A 7 -3.03 -1.02 -0.88
N PRO A 8 -3.29 0.31 -0.91
CA PRO A 8 -2.34 1.26 -1.49
C PRO A 8 -0.99 1.28 -0.76
N LEU A 9 -1.01 1.12 0.57
CA LEU A 9 0.22 1.06 1.37
C LEU A 9 1.01 -0.23 1.06
N ILE A 10 0.32 -1.37 0.94
CA ILE A 10 0.96 -2.63 0.53
C ILE A 10 1.52 -2.52 -0.89
N ALA A 11 0.77 -1.89 -1.80
CA ALA A 11 1.23 -1.67 -3.16
C ALA A 11 2.50 -0.83 -3.18
N LEU A 12 2.58 0.23 -2.38
CA LEU A 12 3.79 1.05 -2.26
C LEU A 12 4.98 0.24 -1.72
N LEU A 13 4.80 -0.58 -0.68
CA LEU A 13 5.87 -1.44 -0.16
C LEU A 13 6.38 -2.42 -1.22
N LYS A 14 5.48 -3.00 -2.04
CA LYS A 14 5.86 -3.88 -3.14
C LYS A 14 6.61 -3.14 -4.25
N VAL A 15 6.25 -1.90 -4.53
CA VAL A 15 6.93 -1.05 -5.52
C VAL A 15 8.30 -0.58 -5.00
N ILE A 16 8.44 -0.35 -3.71
CA ILE A 16 9.75 -0.08 -3.08
C ILE A 16 10.68 -1.28 -3.26
N ASP A 17 10.19 -2.50 -3.12
CA ASP A 17 10.94 -3.73 -3.36
C ASP A 17 11.25 -3.89 -4.87
N ASP A 18 10.22 -3.94 -5.70
CA ASP A 18 10.33 -4.11 -7.15
C ASP A 18 9.37 -3.17 -7.91
N PRO A 19 9.88 -2.08 -8.51
CA PRO A 19 9.05 -1.11 -9.23
C PRO A 19 8.59 -1.60 -10.61
N SER A 20 9.08 -2.74 -11.09
CA SER A 20 8.70 -3.30 -12.40
C SER A 20 7.30 -3.92 -12.41
N GLN A 21 6.69 -4.07 -11.24
CA GLN A 21 5.36 -4.67 -11.07
C GLN A 21 4.26 -3.63 -11.37
N ASP A 22 3.86 -3.52 -12.64
CA ASP A 22 2.91 -2.52 -13.16
C ASP A 22 1.62 -2.39 -12.33
N ILE A 23 1.06 -3.51 -11.86
CA ILE A 23 -0.20 -3.51 -11.10
C ILE A 23 -0.04 -2.78 -9.76
N TYR A 24 1.05 -3.04 -9.03
CA TYR A 24 1.30 -2.40 -7.76
C TYR A 24 1.76 -0.96 -7.94
N LEU A 25 2.53 -0.67 -8.99
CA LEU A 25 2.91 0.71 -9.31
C LEU A 25 1.67 1.57 -9.62
N ALA A 26 0.76 1.08 -10.46
CA ALA A 26 -0.49 1.76 -10.74
C ALA A 26 -1.33 1.94 -9.46
N ALA A 27 -1.45 0.90 -8.62
CA ALA A 27 -2.22 0.98 -7.38
C ALA A 27 -1.60 1.95 -6.35
N ALA A 28 -0.28 2.06 -6.27
CA ALA A 28 0.40 3.03 -5.42
C ALA A 28 0.18 4.47 -5.92
N MET A 29 0.32 4.70 -7.24
CA MET A 29 0.11 6.02 -7.85
C MET A 29 -1.34 6.51 -7.70
N LEU A 30 -2.32 5.65 -7.97
CA LEU A 30 -3.76 5.96 -7.82
C LEU A 30 -4.23 6.04 -6.37
N GLY A 31 -3.39 5.61 -5.43
CA GLY A 31 -3.69 5.69 -4.00
C GLY A 31 -3.73 7.12 -3.48
N PRO A 32 -4.23 7.31 -2.26
CA PRO A 32 -4.39 8.64 -1.67
C PRO A 32 -3.06 9.35 -1.33
N MET A 33 -1.93 8.69 -1.56
CA MET A 33 -0.60 9.20 -1.23
C MET A 33 -0.02 10.16 -2.27
N PHE A 34 -0.31 9.93 -3.56
CA PHE A 34 0.37 10.64 -4.64
C PHE A 34 -0.59 11.39 -5.58
N GLY A 35 -1.89 11.20 -5.42
CA GLY A 35 -2.92 11.99 -6.11
C GLY A 35 -2.96 11.82 -7.63
N PHE A 36 -2.43 10.71 -8.18
CA PHE A 36 -2.58 10.40 -9.60
C PHE A 36 -4.01 9.95 -9.91
N THR A 37 -4.47 10.32 -11.10
CA THR A 37 -5.76 9.89 -11.66
C THR A 37 -5.56 8.80 -12.72
N GLU A 38 -6.65 8.15 -13.11
CA GLU A 38 -6.61 7.18 -14.22
C GLU A 38 -6.16 7.86 -15.51
N ASP A 39 -6.57 9.11 -15.75
CA ASP A 39 -6.15 9.91 -16.91
C ASP A 39 -4.64 10.18 -16.89
N ASP A 40 -4.06 10.42 -15.72
CA ASP A 40 -2.60 10.57 -15.58
C ASP A 40 -1.87 9.30 -16.03
N LEU A 41 -2.38 8.11 -15.67
CA LEU A 41 -1.78 6.84 -16.10
C LEU A 41 -1.94 6.61 -17.61
N VAL A 42 -3.09 6.98 -18.18
CA VAL A 42 -3.31 6.93 -19.62
C VAL A 42 -2.33 7.87 -20.34
N ARG A 43 -2.17 9.09 -19.81
CA ARG A 43 -1.23 10.09 -20.34
C ARG A 43 0.21 9.57 -20.30
N LEU A 44 0.62 8.94 -19.20
CA LEU A 44 1.94 8.34 -19.06
C LEU A 44 2.17 7.25 -20.12
N ARG A 45 1.18 6.38 -20.33
CA ARG A 45 1.22 5.33 -21.36
C ARG A 45 1.23 5.89 -22.78
N ALA A 46 0.47 6.93 -23.06
CA ALA A 46 0.40 7.57 -24.36
C ALA A 46 1.75 8.20 -24.73
N ARG A 47 2.38 8.94 -23.82
CA ARG A 47 3.71 9.53 -24.00
C ARG A 47 4.78 8.47 -24.31
N SER A 48 4.78 7.37 -23.57
CA SER A 48 5.74 6.29 -23.79
C SER A 48 5.64 5.64 -25.18
N ARG A 49 4.43 5.60 -25.77
CA ARG A 49 4.20 5.12 -27.13
C ARG A 49 4.71 6.11 -28.18
N GLN A 50 4.55 7.41 -27.93
CA GLN A 50 5.03 8.46 -28.85
C GLN A 50 6.56 8.48 -28.96
N VAL A 51 7.26 8.36 -27.84
CA VAL A 51 8.73 8.31 -27.80
C VAL A 51 9.29 7.09 -28.55
N GLN A 52 8.52 5.99 -28.65
CA GLN A 52 8.93 4.75 -29.32
C GLN A 52 8.38 4.58 -30.74
N ALA A 53 7.66 5.56 -31.29
CA ALA A 53 7.07 5.47 -32.61
C ALA A 53 8.19 5.54 -33.69
N GLU A 54 8.81 4.39 -34.00
CA GLU A 54 9.58 4.20 -35.24
C GLU A 54 8.63 3.80 -36.35
N PRO A 55 8.80 4.36 -37.60
CA PRO A 55 7.84 4.18 -38.70
C PRO A 55 7.58 2.72 -39.12
N ASP A 56 8.53 1.80 -38.88
CA ASP A 56 8.48 0.42 -39.36
C ASP A 56 8.46 -0.66 -38.26
N LYS A 57 8.43 -0.29 -36.99
CA LYS A 57 8.44 -1.26 -35.88
C LYS A 57 7.18 -1.17 -35.05
N LYS A 58 6.60 -2.33 -34.70
CA LYS A 58 5.56 -2.37 -33.64
C LYS A 58 6.15 -1.84 -32.35
N PRO A 59 5.48 -0.89 -31.67
CA PRO A 59 5.97 -0.35 -30.40
C PRO A 59 6.19 -1.49 -29.40
N ALA A 60 7.35 -1.56 -28.79
CA ALA A 60 7.64 -2.52 -27.74
C ALA A 60 6.71 -2.27 -26.55
N ARG A 61 6.30 -3.34 -25.87
CA ARG A 61 5.48 -3.22 -24.68
C ARG A 61 6.36 -2.76 -23.50
N ILE A 62 6.36 -1.46 -23.21
CA ILE A 62 7.10 -0.91 -22.07
C ILE A 62 6.29 -1.14 -20.78
N SER A 63 6.99 -1.46 -19.68
CA SER A 63 6.38 -1.46 -18.32
C SER A 63 5.91 -0.06 -17.93
N LEU A 64 5.01 0.04 -16.95
CA LEU A 64 4.59 1.34 -16.43
C LEU A 64 5.78 2.11 -15.83
N TYR A 65 6.70 1.39 -15.18
CA TYR A 65 7.93 1.98 -14.66
C TYR A 65 8.84 2.51 -15.79
N GLY A 66 8.97 1.77 -16.89
CA GLY A 66 9.68 2.25 -18.07
C GLY A 66 9.05 3.50 -18.69
N ALA A 67 7.70 3.55 -18.73
CA ALA A 67 6.97 4.74 -19.18
C ALA A 67 7.21 5.95 -18.25
N LEU A 68 7.31 5.72 -16.95
CA LEU A 68 7.65 6.74 -15.96
C LEU A 68 9.06 7.28 -16.19
N LEU A 69 10.06 6.41 -16.41
CA LEU A 69 11.44 6.83 -16.67
C LEU A 69 11.53 7.68 -17.94
N LEU A 70 10.84 7.29 -19.02
CA LEU A 70 10.78 8.10 -20.25
C LEU A 70 10.12 9.46 -20.02
N ALA A 71 9.12 9.54 -19.16
CA ALA A 71 8.48 10.81 -18.84
C ALA A 71 9.37 11.77 -18.03
N LEU A 72 10.40 11.27 -17.35
CA LEU A 72 11.37 12.12 -16.64
C LEU A 72 12.33 12.85 -17.60
N GLU A 73 12.55 12.29 -18.78
CA GLU A 73 13.40 12.90 -19.82
C GLU A 73 12.67 14.04 -20.56
N ASP A 74 11.36 14.15 -20.34
CA ASP A 74 10.55 15.20 -20.95
C ASP A 74 10.86 16.54 -20.31
N SER A 75 11.22 17.51 -21.17
CA SER A 75 11.49 18.90 -20.77
C SER A 75 10.23 19.74 -20.69
N ALA A 76 9.04 19.15 -20.85
CA ALA A 76 7.79 19.87 -20.75
C ALA A 76 7.62 20.44 -19.32
N ASP A 77 7.44 21.75 -19.25
CA ASP A 77 7.14 22.48 -18.01
C ASP A 77 5.61 22.47 -17.80
N ASP A 78 5.09 21.30 -17.42
CA ASP A 78 3.67 21.14 -17.14
C ASP A 78 3.44 20.44 -15.78
N PRO A 79 2.31 20.68 -15.11
CA PRO A 79 2.02 20.14 -13.78
C PRO A 79 2.06 18.61 -13.73
N PHE A 80 1.81 17.92 -14.83
CA PHE A 80 1.87 16.46 -14.89
C PHE A 80 3.31 15.96 -14.85
N THR A 81 4.21 16.59 -15.61
CA THR A 81 5.64 16.25 -15.62
C THR A 81 6.28 16.50 -14.26
N GLU A 82 5.91 17.60 -13.61
CA GLU A 82 6.34 17.91 -12.25
C GLU A 82 5.88 16.83 -11.26
N LYS A 83 4.61 16.46 -11.30
CA LYS A 83 4.03 15.39 -10.48
C LYS A 83 4.74 14.03 -10.69
N VAL A 84 5.11 13.70 -11.91
CA VAL A 84 5.87 12.48 -12.22
C VAL A 84 7.27 12.55 -11.62
N LYS A 85 7.95 13.68 -11.74
CA LYS A 85 9.28 13.91 -11.15
C LYS A 85 9.25 13.80 -9.62
N ASP A 86 8.27 14.43 -8.98
CA ASP A 86 8.08 14.39 -7.53
C ASP A 86 7.83 12.96 -7.04
N PHE A 87 6.93 12.22 -7.71
CA PHE A 87 6.68 10.82 -7.40
C PHE A 87 7.94 9.97 -7.52
N TYR A 88 8.71 10.14 -8.61
CA TYR A 88 9.93 9.37 -8.82
C TYR A 88 11.00 9.68 -7.78
N ALA A 89 11.19 10.96 -7.47
CA ALA A 89 12.13 11.39 -6.43
C ALA A 89 11.75 10.77 -5.07
N HIS A 90 10.47 10.81 -4.72
CA HIS A 90 9.94 10.25 -3.49
C HIS A 90 10.13 8.72 -3.44
N LEU A 91 9.75 8.01 -4.50
CA LEU A 91 9.94 6.56 -4.59
C LEU A 91 11.41 6.19 -4.48
N THR A 92 12.30 6.93 -5.12
CA THR A 92 13.75 6.67 -5.10
C THR A 92 14.32 6.87 -3.68
N ALA A 93 13.89 7.92 -2.97
CA ALA A 93 14.28 8.15 -1.58
C ALA A 93 13.83 7.02 -0.66
N LEU A 94 12.56 6.58 -0.76
CA LEU A 94 12.02 5.47 0.02
C LEU A 94 12.75 4.15 -0.30
N ARG A 95 13.08 3.88 -1.55
CA ARG A 95 13.85 2.70 -1.96
C ARG A 95 15.27 2.72 -1.40
N GLN A 96 15.90 3.88 -1.37
CA GLN A 96 17.23 4.02 -0.78
C GLN A 96 17.18 3.79 0.73
N MET A 97 16.20 4.37 1.42
CA MET A 97 15.98 4.18 2.85
C MET A 97 15.69 2.71 3.20
N ALA A 98 14.88 2.02 2.42
CA ALA A 98 14.50 0.62 2.64
C ALA A 98 15.68 -0.37 2.63
N ARG A 99 16.86 0.04 2.12
CA ARG A 99 18.07 -0.81 2.07
C ARG A 99 18.76 -0.94 3.43
N SER A 100 18.62 0.06 4.29
CA SER A 100 19.38 0.15 5.54
C SER A 100 18.51 0.42 6.77
N THR A 101 17.21 0.66 6.58
CA THR A 101 16.32 1.10 7.65
C THR A 101 15.32 -0.01 8.00
N PRO A 102 15.03 -0.23 9.30
CA PRO A 102 13.98 -1.16 9.73
C PRO A 102 12.61 -0.78 9.18
N ALA A 103 11.73 -1.80 9.03
CA ALA A 103 10.38 -1.62 8.49
C ALA A 103 9.54 -0.57 9.24
N GLU A 104 9.71 -0.47 10.55
CA GLU A 104 9.03 0.52 11.40
C GLU A 104 9.34 1.95 10.95
N GLN A 105 10.63 2.29 10.86
CA GLN A 105 11.07 3.62 10.47
C GLN A 105 10.71 3.95 9.01
N LEU A 106 10.77 2.94 8.12
CA LEU A 106 10.33 3.11 6.73
C LEU A 106 8.84 3.46 6.66
N LEU A 107 8.00 2.80 7.44
CA LEU A 107 6.56 3.08 7.47
C LEU A 107 6.24 4.44 8.12
N GLU A 108 6.96 4.83 9.16
CA GLU A 108 6.85 6.16 9.76
C GLU A 108 7.18 7.24 8.73
N GLU A 109 8.25 7.07 7.96
CA GLU A 109 8.61 7.99 6.88
C GLU A 109 7.55 8.03 5.79
N ILE A 110 7.01 6.87 5.36
CA ILE A 110 5.91 6.82 4.40
C ILE A 110 4.71 7.62 4.93
N PHE A 111 4.33 7.45 6.19
CA PHE A 111 3.19 8.19 6.76
C PHE A 111 3.46 9.69 6.85
N ALA A 112 4.67 10.09 7.24
CA ALA A 112 5.06 11.48 7.38
C ALA A 112 5.14 12.21 6.03
N SER A 113 5.85 11.62 5.07
CA SER A 113 6.13 12.24 3.78
C SER A 113 4.95 12.24 2.82
N THR A 114 4.05 11.24 2.91
CA THR A 114 2.86 11.15 2.03
C THR A 114 1.59 11.75 2.63
N GLY A 115 1.59 12.07 3.93
CA GLY A 115 0.37 12.49 4.63
C GLY A 115 -0.72 11.40 4.68
N TYR A 116 -0.36 10.13 4.51
CA TYR A 116 -1.33 9.03 4.37
C TYR A 116 -2.33 8.94 5.52
N LEU A 117 -1.87 9.08 6.77
CA LEU A 117 -2.76 9.05 7.93
C LEU A 117 -3.73 10.24 7.96
N ALA A 118 -3.33 11.41 7.46
CA ALA A 118 -4.21 12.56 7.33
C ALA A 118 -5.28 12.30 6.27
N ALA A 119 -4.88 11.79 5.10
CA ALA A 119 -5.79 11.42 4.02
C ALA A 119 -6.84 10.38 4.47
N LEU A 120 -6.43 9.36 5.23
CA LEU A 120 -7.37 8.40 5.81
C LEU A 120 -8.33 9.03 6.82
N GLY A 121 -7.87 10.05 7.56
CA GLY A 121 -8.65 10.73 8.59
C GLY A 121 -9.85 11.52 8.07
N VAL A 122 -9.80 11.98 6.82
CA VAL A 122 -10.87 12.75 6.16
C VAL A 122 -11.97 11.83 5.63
N LEU A 123 -11.69 10.55 5.44
CA LEU A 123 -12.65 9.59 4.92
C LEU A 123 -13.65 9.14 6.00
N GLU A 124 -14.79 8.61 5.55
CA GLU A 124 -15.75 7.97 6.45
C GLU A 124 -15.07 6.92 7.34
N ASN A 125 -15.38 6.91 8.63
CA ASN A 125 -14.70 6.07 9.64
C ASN A 125 -13.18 6.31 9.74
N GLY A 126 -12.72 7.54 9.50
CA GLY A 126 -11.31 7.91 9.41
C GLY A 126 -10.47 7.53 10.64
N ALA A 127 -11.04 7.62 11.85
CA ALA A 127 -10.35 7.21 13.08
C ALA A 127 -10.00 5.71 13.05
N ARG A 128 -10.96 4.86 12.63
CA ARG A 128 -10.76 3.41 12.49
C ARG A 128 -9.74 3.10 11.38
N ARG A 129 -9.83 3.79 10.24
CA ARG A 129 -8.88 3.60 9.12
C ARG A 129 -7.45 3.93 9.52
N ARG A 130 -7.25 5.01 10.28
CA ARG A 130 -5.92 5.36 10.83
C ARG A 130 -5.41 4.32 11.82
N GLU A 131 -6.29 3.80 12.66
CA GLU A 131 -5.95 2.73 13.59
C GLU A 131 -5.54 1.45 12.85
N ASP A 132 -6.27 1.05 11.82
CA ASP A 132 -5.93 -0.11 10.98
C ASP A 132 -4.56 0.08 10.30
N ALA A 133 -4.24 1.30 9.82
CA ALA A 133 -2.93 1.60 9.23
C ALA A 133 -1.79 1.50 10.26
N ARG A 134 -2.00 1.98 11.49
CA ARG A 134 -1.01 1.83 12.57
C ARG A 134 -0.83 0.37 13.01
N ARG A 135 -1.91 -0.40 13.08
CA ARG A 135 -1.84 -1.85 13.35
C ARG A 135 -1.07 -2.59 12.27
N PHE A 136 -1.29 -2.23 11.01
CA PHE A 136 -0.51 -2.79 9.91
C PHE A 136 0.97 -2.43 10.04
N ALA A 137 1.31 -1.19 10.39
CA ALA A 137 2.69 -0.78 10.63
C ALA A 137 3.33 -1.57 11.80
N ASN A 138 2.59 -1.76 12.89
CA ASN A 138 3.06 -2.57 14.02
C ASN A 138 3.25 -4.05 13.62
N PHE A 139 2.37 -4.62 12.81
CA PHE A 139 2.56 -5.96 12.23
C PHE A 139 3.85 -6.03 11.43
N CYS A 140 4.12 -5.05 10.57
CA CYS A 140 5.35 -4.99 9.79
C CYS A 140 6.60 -4.88 10.70
N ALA A 141 6.55 -4.03 11.73
CA ALA A 141 7.63 -3.85 12.71
C ALA A 141 7.95 -5.15 13.48
N THR A 142 6.91 -5.90 13.86
CA THR A 142 7.03 -7.14 14.66
C THR A 142 7.22 -8.39 13.83
N SER A 143 7.18 -8.30 12.49
CA SER A 143 7.30 -9.47 11.58
C SER A 143 8.67 -10.15 11.61
N GLY A 144 9.70 -9.50 12.17
CA GLY A 144 11.07 -10.01 12.16
C GLY A 144 11.73 -10.04 10.77
N ALA A 145 11.15 -9.33 9.80
CA ALA A 145 11.66 -9.31 8.43
C ALA A 145 13.00 -8.56 8.33
N GLY A 146 14.03 -9.23 7.82
CA GLY A 146 15.39 -8.70 7.66
C GLY A 146 15.56 -7.80 6.42
N GLY A 147 14.51 -7.10 5.97
CA GLY A 147 14.56 -6.19 4.83
C GLY A 147 13.24 -6.17 4.04
N ILE A 148 13.15 -5.26 3.06
CA ILE A 148 11.90 -5.01 2.33
C ILE A 148 11.35 -6.25 1.62
N SER A 149 12.19 -7.03 0.95
CA SER A 149 11.75 -8.23 0.25
C SER A 149 11.22 -9.32 1.21
N ALA A 150 11.82 -9.46 2.40
CA ALA A 150 11.32 -10.36 3.42
C ALA A 150 10.00 -9.86 4.01
N LEU A 151 9.86 -8.56 4.20
CA LEU A 151 8.62 -7.93 4.64
C LEU A 151 7.47 -8.16 3.64
N VAL A 152 7.72 -7.93 2.35
CA VAL A 152 6.71 -8.19 1.30
C VAL A 152 6.26 -9.65 1.32
N ARG A 153 7.18 -10.60 1.44
CA ARG A 153 6.82 -12.02 1.58
C ARG A 153 5.99 -12.32 2.84
N ALA A 154 6.33 -11.69 3.97
CA ALA A 154 5.57 -11.84 5.22
C ALA A 154 4.14 -11.29 5.07
N ILE A 155 3.97 -10.15 4.40
CA ILE A 155 2.66 -9.56 4.10
C ILE A 155 1.84 -10.51 3.20
N ASP A 156 2.45 -11.06 2.14
CA ASP A 156 1.76 -11.98 1.22
C ASP A 156 1.37 -13.29 1.92
N ALA A 157 2.23 -13.83 2.76
CA ALA A 157 1.91 -15.01 3.56
C ALA A 157 0.74 -14.75 4.53
N ALA A 158 0.74 -13.61 5.21
CA ALA A 158 -0.36 -13.21 6.10
C ALA A 158 -1.67 -13.00 5.33
N ALA A 159 -1.62 -12.43 4.13
CA ALA A 159 -2.79 -12.26 3.27
C ALA A 159 -3.38 -13.60 2.82
N GLN A 160 -2.53 -14.57 2.49
CA GLN A 160 -2.95 -15.94 2.12
C GLN A 160 -3.53 -16.70 3.32
N ALA A 161 -2.90 -16.62 4.48
CA ALA A 161 -3.42 -17.24 5.71
C ALA A 161 -4.77 -16.65 6.11
N GLY A 162 -4.98 -15.34 5.98
CA GLY A 162 -6.27 -14.69 6.22
C GLY A 162 -7.37 -15.12 5.24
N SER A 163 -7.03 -15.57 4.02
CA SER A 163 -7.98 -16.12 3.05
C SER A 163 -8.45 -17.53 3.42
N THR A 164 -7.68 -18.26 4.24
CA THR A 164 -8.03 -19.61 4.75
C THR A 164 -8.81 -19.58 6.08
N GLY A 165 -9.32 -18.42 6.50
CA GLY A 165 -10.15 -18.29 7.71
C GLY A 165 -9.39 -18.14 9.03
N GLN A 166 -8.07 -18.08 8.99
CA GLN A 166 -7.26 -17.70 10.16
C GLN A 166 -7.01 -16.20 10.14
N ASP A 167 -7.74 -15.45 10.95
CA ASP A 167 -7.51 -14.02 11.18
C ASP A 167 -6.16 -13.81 11.87
N THR A 168 -5.15 -13.45 11.09
CA THR A 168 -3.79 -13.18 11.59
C THR A 168 -3.60 -11.75 12.08
N VAL A 169 -4.60 -10.87 11.95
CA VAL A 169 -4.61 -9.57 12.61
C VAL A 169 -5.46 -9.71 13.87
N PRO A 170 -4.90 -9.57 15.07
CA PRO A 170 -5.70 -9.57 16.28
C PRO A 170 -6.71 -8.42 16.19
N SER A 171 -8.00 -8.75 16.03
CA SER A 171 -9.07 -7.77 16.23
C SER A 171 -9.06 -7.45 17.72
N GLY A 172 -8.33 -6.38 18.09
CA GLY A 172 -8.37 -5.88 19.45
C GLY A 172 -9.81 -5.54 19.82
N VAL A 173 -10.19 -5.86 21.03
CA VAL A 173 -11.47 -5.41 21.61
C VAL A 173 -11.44 -3.89 21.64
N HIS A 174 -12.25 -3.25 20.82
CA HIS A 174 -12.37 -1.79 20.84
C HIS A 174 -13.21 -1.37 22.05
N PRO A 175 -12.73 -0.45 22.89
CA PRO A 175 -13.56 0.11 23.97
C PRO A 175 -14.85 0.70 23.37
N GLY A 176 -15.99 0.32 23.94
CA GLY A 176 -17.29 0.82 23.50
C GLY A 176 -17.93 0.13 22.29
N CYS A 177 -17.36 -0.98 21.81
CA CYS A 177 -17.92 -1.77 20.72
C CYS A 177 -18.42 -3.12 21.19
N VAL A 178 -19.49 -3.62 20.55
CA VAL A 178 -19.97 -5.01 20.71
C VAL A 178 -19.12 -5.89 19.79
N SER A 179 -18.50 -6.92 20.36
CA SER A 179 -17.71 -7.90 19.63
C SER A 179 -18.53 -9.17 19.37
N ILE A 180 -18.65 -9.56 18.12
CA ILE A 180 -19.28 -10.83 17.72
C ILE A 180 -18.19 -11.82 17.35
N MET A 181 -18.18 -12.97 18.01
CA MET A 181 -17.16 -13.99 17.79
C MET A 181 -17.70 -15.40 18.10
N THR A 182 -16.99 -16.42 17.63
CA THR A 182 -17.31 -17.81 17.98
C THR A 182 -16.85 -18.15 19.40
N ILE A 183 -17.50 -19.16 20.04
CA ILE A 183 -17.12 -19.65 21.38
C ILE A 183 -15.63 -20.07 21.40
N HIS A 184 -15.13 -20.68 20.33
CA HIS A 184 -13.71 -21.06 20.24
C HIS A 184 -12.77 -19.85 20.27
N ARG A 185 -13.18 -18.73 19.67
CA ARG A 185 -12.40 -17.48 19.67
C ARG A 185 -12.43 -16.73 21.00
N SER A 186 -13.46 -16.95 21.80
CA SER A 186 -13.57 -16.34 23.14
C SER A 186 -12.79 -17.11 24.21
N LYS A 187 -12.23 -18.27 23.89
CA LYS A 187 -11.48 -19.07 24.85
C LYS A 187 -10.29 -18.31 25.44
N GLY A 188 -10.30 -18.13 26.75
CA GLY A 188 -9.28 -17.37 27.48
C GLY A 188 -9.53 -15.87 27.56
N LEU A 189 -10.62 -15.35 26.99
CA LEU A 189 -11.01 -13.96 27.07
C LEU A 189 -12.11 -13.80 28.17
N GLN A 190 -12.16 -12.61 28.80
CA GLN A 190 -13.17 -12.26 29.79
C GLN A 190 -13.90 -11.00 29.32
N PHE A 191 -15.23 -11.04 29.38
CA PHE A 191 -16.09 -9.93 28.99
C PHE A 191 -17.08 -9.60 30.12
N PRO A 192 -17.36 -8.31 30.35
CA PRO A 192 -18.32 -7.89 31.38
C PRO A 192 -19.75 -8.40 31.13
N VAL A 193 -20.15 -8.50 29.86
CA VAL A 193 -21.46 -8.99 29.42
C VAL A 193 -21.25 -9.90 28.19
N VAL A 194 -21.89 -11.06 28.18
CA VAL A 194 -21.82 -12.03 27.08
C VAL A 194 -23.23 -12.45 26.69
N PHE A 195 -23.56 -12.39 25.41
CA PHE A 195 -24.76 -12.99 24.84
C PHE A 195 -24.36 -14.21 24.02
N VAL A 196 -24.92 -15.36 24.34
CA VAL A 196 -24.72 -16.58 23.55
C VAL A 196 -25.98 -16.82 22.73
N GLY A 197 -25.84 -16.75 21.41
CA GLY A 197 -26.91 -17.05 20.46
C GLY A 197 -26.78 -18.48 19.92
N ASP A 198 -27.89 -19.05 19.42
CA ASP A 198 -27.92 -20.35 18.74
C ASP A 198 -27.39 -21.50 19.59
N THR A 199 -28.02 -21.69 20.75
CA THR A 199 -27.70 -22.76 21.71
C THR A 199 -28.63 -23.98 21.59
N ALA A 200 -29.31 -24.15 20.43
CA ALA A 200 -30.20 -25.28 20.19
C ALA A 200 -29.45 -26.56 19.85
#